data_bbe23595b6c007d97804f86ac170fdde
#
_entry.id   bbe23595b6c007d97804f86ac170fdde
#
_cell.length_a   1.000
_cell.length_b   1.000
_cell.length_c   1.000
_cell.angle_alpha   90.00
_cell.angle_beta   90.00
_cell.angle_gamma   90.00
#
_symmetry.space_group_name_H-M   'P 1'
#
loop_
_entity.id
_entity.type
_entity.pdbx_description
1 polymer ?
#
loop_
_entity_poly.entity_id
_entity_poly.type
_entity_poly.pdbx_seq_one_letter_code
_entity_poly.pdbx_strand_id
1 'polypeptide(L)'
;MCYHHSLSFTIPTILLINAFATLRLKHKAFDLARRLAILLLVVWTVVSLVTLLIELVPGDPAVAILGETATPDQISQFRQKHGLDRPAFFVTYAADEHGDRDLRWHGADNRYVDYWKNILRGDLGLSFRTDRPVLDLILQRYPATIQLALAALLVAVAIAVPLGVIAGKNRGTLLDNSLSVTALIGISLPSFVVGPLLIYVFAVKFNWFSFAGRQYPEDIILPAVTLGAALSALLTRMVRSSVIEEMGEDYVRTARAKGLSERKVVYKHVLKNGLIPVVTVLGLQLGVLLAGAIVTEKIFNWPGLGLLLIDDGISKRDYRLVQGCVLVISITYIIANTLTDMVYRWLDPRIRLS
;
A
#
# COMPACT_ATOMS: atom_id res chain seq x y z
N MET A 1 3.18 -74.94 -22.09
CA MET A 1 2.33 -73.89 -22.71
C MET A 1 1.95 -72.87 -21.61
N CYS A 2 2.74 -71.86 -21.48
CA CYS A 2 2.47 -70.72 -20.53
C CYS A 2 2.03 -69.52 -21.36
N TYR A 3 0.79 -69.10 -21.20
CA TYR A 3 0.26 -67.87 -21.79
C TYR A 3 0.53 -66.69 -20.85
N HIS A 4 1.38 -65.78 -21.32
CA HIS A 4 1.55 -64.45 -20.73
C HIS A 4 0.34 -63.59 -21.11
N HIS A 5 -0.49 -63.18 -20.12
CA HIS A 5 -1.40 -62.07 -20.25
C HIS A 5 -0.76 -60.83 -19.63
N SER A 6 -0.13 -60.03 -20.47
CA SER A 6 0.24 -58.63 -20.11
C SER A 6 -0.93 -57.72 -20.42
N LEU A 7 -1.80 -57.49 -19.46
CA LEU A 7 -2.85 -56.48 -19.53
C LEU A 7 -2.24 -55.08 -19.37
N SER A 8 -2.33 -54.34 -20.44
CA SER A 8 -1.92 -52.94 -20.58
C SER A 8 -2.76 -52.01 -19.68
N PHE A 9 -2.18 -51.57 -18.56
CA PHE A 9 -2.75 -50.62 -17.60
C PHE A 9 -2.38 -49.15 -17.85
N THR A 10 -2.02 -48.79 -19.10
CA THR A 10 -1.44 -47.49 -19.44
C THR A 10 -2.45 -46.40 -19.82
N ILE A 11 -3.67 -46.73 -20.24
CA ILE A 11 -4.63 -45.75 -20.78
C ILE A 11 -5.39 -44.98 -19.66
N PRO A 12 -5.81 -45.58 -18.51
CA PRO A 12 -6.53 -44.82 -17.49
C PRO A 12 -5.67 -43.80 -16.72
N THR A 13 -4.35 -44.05 -16.63
CA THR A 13 -3.43 -43.17 -15.89
C THR A 13 -3.20 -41.82 -16.58
N ILE A 14 -3.11 -41.80 -17.91
CA ILE A 14 -2.92 -40.59 -18.70
C ILE A 14 -4.21 -39.72 -18.67
N LEU A 15 -5.37 -40.33 -18.72
CA LEU A 15 -6.66 -39.63 -18.62
C LEU A 15 -6.86 -39.00 -17.24
N LEU A 16 -6.46 -39.69 -16.16
CA LEU A 16 -6.50 -39.16 -14.80
C LEU A 16 -5.50 -37.99 -14.63
N ILE A 17 -4.28 -38.09 -15.12
CA ILE A 17 -3.29 -37.00 -15.07
C ILE A 17 -3.80 -35.75 -15.81
N ASN A 18 -4.37 -35.95 -17.01
CA ASN A 18 -4.95 -34.84 -17.78
C ASN A 18 -6.19 -34.22 -17.09
N ALA A 19 -7.03 -35.03 -16.45
CA ALA A 19 -8.18 -34.56 -15.66
C ALA A 19 -7.72 -33.76 -14.44
N PHE A 20 -6.70 -34.22 -13.71
CA PHE A 20 -6.12 -33.48 -12.58
C PHE A 20 -5.42 -32.19 -13.03
N ALA A 21 -4.74 -32.19 -14.17
CA ALA A 21 -4.10 -31.00 -14.74
C ALA A 21 -5.16 -29.95 -15.15
N THR A 22 -6.25 -30.37 -15.79
CA THR A 22 -7.35 -29.47 -16.20
C THR A 22 -8.13 -28.94 -15.00
N LEU A 23 -8.35 -29.73 -13.95
CA LEU A 23 -8.95 -29.26 -12.69
C LEU A 23 -8.06 -28.22 -11.99
N ARG A 24 -6.75 -28.46 -11.91
CA ARG A 24 -5.79 -27.47 -11.35
C ARG A 24 -5.74 -26.17 -12.16
N LEU A 25 -5.82 -26.25 -13.49
CA LEU A 25 -5.86 -25.06 -14.35
C LEU A 25 -7.16 -24.27 -14.16
N LYS A 26 -8.30 -24.96 -14.06
CA LYS A 26 -9.60 -24.31 -13.76
C LYS A 26 -9.61 -23.62 -12.41
N HIS A 27 -9.08 -24.23 -11.35
CA HIS A 27 -8.95 -23.59 -10.04
C HIS A 27 -8.05 -22.35 -10.07
N LYS A 28 -6.88 -22.44 -10.75
CA LYS A 28 -5.99 -21.27 -10.90
C LYS A 28 -6.65 -20.14 -11.69
N ALA A 29 -7.37 -20.46 -12.77
CA ALA A 29 -8.10 -19.48 -13.57
C ALA A 29 -9.24 -18.83 -12.75
N PHE A 30 -9.96 -19.60 -11.97
CA PHE A 30 -11.00 -19.09 -11.08
C PHE A 30 -10.43 -18.16 -9.98
N ASP A 31 -9.32 -18.55 -9.35
CA ASP A 31 -8.63 -17.71 -8.36
C ASP A 31 -8.14 -16.38 -8.96
N LEU A 32 -7.60 -16.44 -10.18
CA LEU A 32 -7.16 -15.23 -10.89
C LEU A 32 -8.35 -14.33 -11.24
N ALA A 33 -9.42 -14.91 -11.78
CA ALA A 33 -10.65 -14.19 -12.12
C ALA A 33 -11.28 -13.52 -10.88
N ARG A 34 -11.34 -14.25 -9.75
CA ARG A 34 -11.82 -13.71 -8.48
C ARG A 34 -10.98 -12.51 -8.00
N ARG A 35 -9.64 -12.61 -8.10
CA ARG A 35 -8.73 -11.52 -7.71
C ARG A 35 -8.92 -10.30 -8.60
N LEU A 36 -9.01 -10.50 -9.91
CA LEU A 36 -9.29 -9.43 -10.86
C LEU A 36 -10.65 -8.79 -10.60
N ALA A 37 -11.68 -9.58 -10.30
CA ALA A 37 -13.00 -9.06 -9.95
C ALA A 37 -12.97 -8.21 -8.67
N ILE A 38 -12.26 -8.65 -7.64
CA ILE A 38 -12.06 -7.88 -6.40
C ILE A 38 -11.30 -6.58 -6.69
N LEU A 39 -10.22 -6.64 -7.48
CA LEU A 39 -9.46 -5.46 -7.88
C LEU A 39 -10.36 -4.44 -8.59
N LEU A 40 -11.11 -4.89 -9.60
CA LEU A 40 -12.02 -4.03 -10.35
C LEU A 40 -13.12 -3.44 -9.45
N LEU A 41 -13.66 -4.23 -8.53
CA LEU A 41 -14.66 -3.78 -7.56
C LEU A 41 -14.10 -2.69 -6.64
N VAL A 42 -12.90 -2.89 -6.09
CA VAL A 42 -12.26 -1.89 -5.20
C VAL A 42 -11.93 -0.63 -5.97
N VAL A 43 -11.34 -0.74 -7.16
CA VAL A 43 -11.04 0.43 -8.01
C VAL A 43 -12.33 1.18 -8.37
N TRP A 44 -13.39 0.46 -8.74
CA TRP A 44 -14.69 1.06 -9.02
C TRP A 44 -15.27 1.79 -7.81
N THR A 45 -15.24 1.16 -6.64
CA THR A 45 -15.74 1.76 -5.39
C THR A 45 -14.96 3.02 -5.03
N VAL A 46 -13.63 2.97 -5.09
CA VAL A 46 -12.76 4.11 -4.75
C VAL A 46 -12.98 5.28 -5.69
N VAL A 47 -12.98 5.03 -7.01
CA VAL A 47 -13.22 6.08 -8.02
C VAL A 47 -14.60 6.70 -7.83
N SER A 48 -15.64 5.89 -7.62
CA SER A 48 -17.00 6.35 -7.41
C SER A 48 -17.13 7.21 -6.15
N LEU A 49 -16.53 6.72 -5.04
CA LEU A 49 -16.54 7.43 -3.75
C LEU A 49 -15.81 8.77 -3.85
N VAL A 50 -14.62 8.78 -4.45
CA VAL A 50 -13.82 10.02 -4.60
C VAL A 50 -14.55 11.02 -5.49
N THR A 51 -15.15 10.57 -6.61
CA THR A 51 -15.93 11.44 -7.48
C THR A 51 -17.14 12.02 -6.73
N LEU A 52 -17.83 11.19 -5.93
CA LEU A 52 -18.95 11.65 -5.12
C LEU A 52 -18.51 12.66 -4.04
N LEU A 53 -17.42 12.37 -3.33
CA LEU A 53 -16.91 13.28 -2.30
C LEU A 53 -16.48 14.63 -2.88
N ILE A 54 -15.86 14.65 -4.06
CA ILE A 54 -15.49 15.88 -4.75
C ILE A 54 -16.73 16.73 -5.09
N GLU A 55 -17.80 16.09 -5.52
CA GLU A 55 -19.05 16.82 -5.86
C GLU A 55 -19.76 17.37 -4.62
N LEU A 56 -19.53 16.77 -3.45
CA LEU A 56 -20.06 17.26 -2.18
C LEU A 56 -19.26 18.43 -1.59
N VAL A 57 -18.05 18.71 -2.12
CA VAL A 57 -17.26 19.85 -1.64
C VAL A 57 -17.91 21.16 -2.10
N PRO A 58 -18.27 22.04 -1.18
CA PRO A 58 -18.91 23.31 -1.54
C PRO A 58 -17.95 24.23 -2.31
N GLY A 59 -18.48 24.88 -3.34
CA GLY A 59 -17.76 25.84 -4.18
C GLY A 59 -17.38 25.30 -5.55
N ASP A 60 -17.29 26.21 -6.50
CA ASP A 60 -16.91 25.91 -7.88
C ASP A 60 -15.37 25.78 -7.98
N PRO A 61 -14.84 24.66 -8.48
CA PRO A 61 -13.40 24.50 -8.71
C PRO A 61 -12.83 25.56 -9.67
N ALA A 62 -13.61 26.01 -10.67
CA ALA A 62 -13.18 27.05 -11.59
C ALA A 62 -12.91 28.38 -10.87
N VAL A 63 -13.83 28.81 -10.02
CA VAL A 63 -13.67 30.03 -9.20
C VAL A 63 -12.53 29.90 -8.22
N ALA A 64 -12.39 28.73 -7.59
CA ALA A 64 -11.31 28.49 -6.63
C ALA A 64 -9.91 28.51 -7.27
N ILE A 65 -9.79 28.11 -8.54
CA ILE A 65 -8.51 28.06 -9.26
C ILE A 65 -8.18 29.40 -9.93
N LEU A 66 -9.17 30.02 -10.56
CA LEU A 66 -9.00 31.29 -11.29
C LEU A 66 -8.98 32.51 -10.35
N GLY A 67 -9.56 32.38 -9.15
CA GLY A 67 -9.70 33.44 -8.17
C GLY A 67 -11.01 34.24 -8.33
N GLU A 68 -11.34 35.02 -7.30
CA GLU A 68 -12.60 35.80 -7.23
C GLU A 68 -12.66 36.94 -8.25
N THR A 69 -11.53 37.31 -8.86
CA THR A 69 -11.43 38.37 -9.88
C THR A 69 -11.63 37.86 -11.30
N ALA A 70 -11.86 36.57 -11.48
CA ALA A 70 -12.07 35.98 -12.80
C ALA A 70 -13.38 36.43 -13.40
N THR A 71 -13.34 36.75 -14.70
CA THR A 71 -14.55 37.15 -15.45
C THR A 71 -15.48 35.95 -15.70
N PRO A 72 -16.80 36.15 -15.85
CA PRO A 72 -17.72 35.06 -16.20
C PRO A 72 -17.28 34.26 -17.44
N ASP A 73 -16.72 34.96 -18.44
CA ASP A 73 -16.23 34.34 -19.68
C ASP A 73 -15.02 33.41 -19.40
N GLN A 74 -14.10 33.83 -18.54
CA GLN A 74 -12.94 32.98 -18.13
C GLN A 74 -13.42 31.75 -17.39
N ILE A 75 -14.39 31.88 -16.47
CA ILE A 75 -14.96 30.76 -15.72
C ILE A 75 -15.68 29.80 -16.68
N SER A 76 -16.45 30.28 -17.64
CA SER A 76 -17.16 29.46 -18.62
C SER A 76 -16.18 28.69 -19.53
N GLN A 77 -15.15 29.36 -20.05
CA GLN A 77 -14.10 28.74 -20.84
C GLN A 77 -13.34 27.66 -20.07
N PHE A 78 -13.00 27.92 -18.79
CA PHE A 78 -12.34 26.93 -17.91
C PHE A 78 -13.22 25.69 -17.69
N ARG A 79 -14.51 25.90 -17.39
CA ARG A 79 -15.47 24.79 -17.24
C ARG A 79 -15.59 23.96 -18.52
N GLN A 80 -15.67 24.59 -19.66
CA GLN A 80 -15.76 23.94 -20.97
C GLN A 80 -14.49 23.15 -21.29
N LYS A 81 -13.31 23.76 -21.06
CA LYS A 81 -12.01 23.14 -21.29
C LYS A 81 -11.82 21.84 -20.46
N HIS A 82 -12.29 21.85 -19.21
CA HIS A 82 -12.13 20.72 -18.28
C HIS A 82 -13.38 19.85 -18.16
N GLY A 83 -14.42 20.10 -18.98
CA GLY A 83 -15.68 19.35 -19.00
C GLY A 83 -16.49 19.48 -17.72
N LEU A 84 -16.31 20.58 -16.97
CA LEU A 84 -17.03 20.85 -15.71
C LEU A 84 -18.46 21.39 -15.96
N ASP A 85 -18.77 21.72 -17.18
CA ASP A 85 -20.12 22.12 -17.67
C ASP A 85 -21.09 20.93 -17.73
N ARG A 86 -20.57 19.68 -17.73
CA ARG A 86 -21.39 18.48 -17.79
C ARG A 86 -21.81 18.01 -16.41
N PRO A 87 -22.96 17.30 -16.31
CA PRO A 87 -23.44 16.73 -15.06
C PRO A 87 -22.40 15.74 -14.47
N ALA A 88 -22.30 15.71 -13.14
CA ALA A 88 -21.32 14.84 -12.46
C ALA A 88 -21.63 13.36 -12.62
N PHE A 89 -22.93 13.00 -12.46
CA PHE A 89 -23.41 11.62 -12.44
C PHE A 89 -24.63 11.42 -13.35
N PHE A 90 -25.13 10.18 -13.39
CA PHE A 90 -26.32 9.78 -14.13
C PHE A 90 -27.57 10.58 -13.76
N VAL A 91 -27.64 11.01 -12.51
CA VAL A 91 -28.78 11.74 -11.94
C VAL A 91 -28.25 12.94 -11.18
N THR A 92 -28.83 14.12 -11.44
CA THR A 92 -28.57 15.30 -10.61
C THR A 92 -29.87 15.76 -9.97
N TYR A 93 -29.75 16.22 -8.72
CA TYR A 93 -30.84 16.84 -8.00
C TYR A 93 -30.66 18.37 -8.08
N ALA A 94 -31.34 19.01 -8.98
CA ALA A 94 -31.22 20.44 -9.19
C ALA A 94 -32.60 21.12 -9.02
N ALA A 95 -32.60 22.32 -8.43
CA ALA A 95 -33.74 23.16 -8.47
C ALA A 95 -33.93 23.72 -9.90
N ASP A 96 -35.13 23.66 -10.40
CA ASP A 96 -35.50 24.33 -11.65
C ASP A 96 -35.59 25.87 -11.48
N GLU A 97 -35.86 26.60 -12.55
CA GLU A 97 -36.01 28.05 -12.50
C GLU A 97 -37.17 28.53 -11.61
N HIS A 98 -38.06 27.63 -11.21
CA HIS A 98 -39.22 27.88 -10.35
C HIS A 98 -39.00 27.47 -8.90
N GLY A 99 -37.80 26.92 -8.58
CA GLY A 99 -37.44 26.46 -7.23
C GLY A 99 -37.91 25.04 -6.89
N ASP A 100 -38.57 24.34 -7.82
CA ASP A 100 -38.96 22.96 -7.67
C ASP A 100 -37.71 22.06 -7.87
N ARG A 101 -37.49 21.17 -6.91
CA ARG A 101 -36.36 20.26 -6.94
C ARG A 101 -36.73 19.01 -7.71
N ASP A 102 -36.17 18.85 -8.91
CA ASP A 102 -36.46 17.72 -9.77
C ASP A 102 -35.20 16.84 -9.99
N LEU A 103 -35.42 15.53 -10.12
CA LEU A 103 -34.41 14.57 -10.47
C LEU A 103 -34.28 14.51 -11.98
N ARG A 104 -33.16 15.01 -12.51
CA ARG A 104 -32.84 14.95 -13.94
C ARG A 104 -31.94 13.78 -14.26
N TRP A 105 -32.38 12.90 -15.16
CA TRP A 105 -31.62 11.79 -15.68
C TRP A 105 -30.79 12.21 -16.90
N HIS A 106 -29.48 12.01 -16.84
CA HIS A 106 -28.53 12.42 -17.87
C HIS A 106 -28.00 11.26 -18.72
N GLY A 107 -28.42 10.01 -18.45
CA GLY A 107 -27.92 8.84 -19.15
C GLY A 107 -26.39 8.67 -18.99
N ALA A 108 -25.73 8.30 -20.08
CA ALA A 108 -24.28 8.10 -20.12
C ALA A 108 -23.47 9.36 -20.46
N ASP A 109 -24.15 10.52 -20.68
CA ASP A 109 -23.48 11.79 -20.97
C ASP A 109 -23.22 12.56 -19.66
N ASN A 110 -22.19 12.09 -18.93
CA ASN A 110 -21.78 12.66 -17.66
C ASN A 110 -20.29 12.49 -17.40
N ARG A 111 -19.73 13.31 -16.48
CA ARG A 111 -18.30 13.33 -16.14
C ARG A 111 -17.79 12.00 -15.58
N TYR A 112 -18.63 11.27 -14.84
CA TYR A 112 -18.27 9.99 -14.26
C TYR A 112 -18.01 8.91 -15.32
N VAL A 113 -18.90 8.80 -16.29
CA VAL A 113 -18.74 7.85 -17.41
C VAL A 113 -17.54 8.23 -18.29
N ASP A 114 -17.34 9.51 -18.56
CA ASP A 114 -16.19 9.96 -19.34
C ASP A 114 -14.87 9.71 -18.62
N TYR A 115 -14.84 9.88 -17.30
CA TYR A 115 -13.65 9.53 -16.51
C TYR A 115 -13.33 8.04 -16.61
N TRP A 116 -14.33 7.15 -16.54
CA TRP A 116 -14.13 5.72 -16.74
C TRP A 116 -13.63 5.36 -18.15
N LYS A 117 -14.20 5.96 -19.19
CA LYS A 117 -13.72 5.76 -20.56
C LYS A 117 -12.26 6.18 -20.72
N ASN A 118 -11.85 7.27 -20.09
CA ASN A 118 -10.48 7.77 -20.13
C ASN A 118 -9.52 6.86 -19.34
N ILE A 119 -9.91 6.41 -18.13
CA ILE A 119 -9.13 5.42 -17.36
C ILE A 119 -8.86 4.16 -18.18
N LEU A 120 -9.86 3.63 -18.88
CA LEU A 120 -9.71 2.43 -19.72
C LEU A 120 -8.74 2.64 -20.89
N ARG A 121 -8.49 3.90 -21.30
CA ARG A 121 -7.51 4.28 -22.32
C ARG A 121 -6.15 4.64 -21.71
N GLY A 122 -6.00 4.57 -20.39
CA GLY A 122 -4.79 4.98 -19.67
C GLY A 122 -4.65 6.50 -19.52
N ASP A 123 -5.69 7.27 -19.81
CA ASP A 123 -5.70 8.72 -19.68
C ASP A 123 -6.39 9.14 -18.37
N LEU A 124 -5.65 9.77 -17.47
CA LEU A 124 -6.17 10.32 -16.21
C LEU A 124 -6.64 11.77 -16.34
N GLY A 125 -6.57 12.34 -17.53
CA GLY A 125 -6.91 13.72 -17.83
C GLY A 125 -5.81 14.72 -17.51
N LEU A 126 -6.14 16.00 -17.62
CA LEU A 126 -5.22 17.11 -17.36
C LEU A 126 -5.47 17.71 -15.97
N SER A 127 -4.37 18.06 -15.29
CA SER A 127 -4.41 18.87 -14.07
C SER A 127 -5.11 20.19 -14.33
N PHE A 128 -6.02 20.58 -13.46
CA PHE A 128 -6.76 21.85 -13.60
C PHE A 128 -5.86 23.09 -13.43
N ARG A 129 -4.72 22.94 -12.76
CA ARG A 129 -3.81 24.06 -12.50
C ARG A 129 -2.66 24.17 -13.47
N THR A 130 -2.10 23.06 -13.85
CA THR A 130 -0.84 23.04 -14.64
C THR A 130 -1.07 22.69 -16.10
N ASP A 131 -2.30 22.28 -16.47
CA ASP A 131 -2.65 21.75 -17.79
C ASP A 131 -1.76 20.59 -18.27
N ARG A 132 -1.03 19.96 -17.34
CA ARG A 132 -0.17 18.80 -17.63
C ARG A 132 -0.93 17.49 -17.41
N PRO A 133 -0.58 16.43 -18.15
CA PRO A 133 -1.17 15.11 -17.91
C PRO A 133 -0.98 14.69 -16.45
N VAL A 134 -2.07 14.29 -15.79
CA VAL A 134 -2.05 13.84 -14.39
C VAL A 134 -1.14 12.63 -14.21
N LEU A 135 -1.13 11.72 -15.20
CA LEU A 135 -0.26 10.55 -15.17
C LEU A 135 1.23 10.93 -15.10
N ASP A 136 1.66 11.94 -15.86
CA ASP A 136 3.06 12.41 -15.84
C ASP A 136 3.44 12.99 -14.49
N LEU A 137 2.56 13.78 -13.88
CA LEU A 137 2.78 14.33 -12.54
C LEU A 137 2.93 13.23 -11.49
N ILE A 138 2.11 12.20 -11.58
CA ILE A 138 2.15 11.03 -10.70
C ILE A 138 3.46 10.25 -10.91
N LEU A 139 3.79 9.90 -12.15
CA LEU A 139 4.99 9.11 -12.47
C LEU A 139 6.29 9.80 -12.03
N GLN A 140 6.35 11.14 -12.05
CA GLN A 140 7.50 11.90 -11.53
C GLN A 140 7.67 11.79 -10.01
N ARG A 141 6.57 11.65 -9.26
CA ARG A 141 6.56 11.59 -7.79
C ARG A 141 6.56 10.16 -7.23
N TYR A 142 6.03 9.22 -7.99
CA TYR A 142 5.86 7.82 -7.57
C TYR A 142 7.14 7.12 -7.09
N PRO A 143 8.32 7.27 -7.76
CA PRO A 143 9.55 6.65 -7.30
C PRO A 143 9.99 7.10 -5.91
N ALA A 144 9.71 8.36 -5.53
CA ALA A 144 10.06 8.87 -4.21
C ALA A 144 9.25 8.19 -3.08
N THR A 145 7.96 7.96 -3.29
CA THR A 145 7.11 7.21 -2.35
C THR A 145 7.58 5.77 -2.20
N ILE A 146 7.89 5.08 -3.31
CA ILE A 146 8.41 3.70 -3.27
C ILE A 146 9.74 3.64 -2.51
N GLN A 147 10.67 4.55 -2.80
CA GLN A 147 11.96 4.60 -2.12
C GLN A 147 11.78 4.79 -0.61
N LEU A 148 10.91 5.72 -0.20
CA LEU A 148 10.63 5.96 1.21
C LEU A 148 10.01 4.72 1.89
N ALA A 149 9.03 4.08 1.26
CA ALA A 149 8.40 2.87 1.79
C ALA A 149 9.39 1.72 1.97
N LEU A 150 10.25 1.48 0.96
CA LEU A 150 11.28 0.45 1.05
C LEU A 150 12.35 0.77 2.10
N ALA A 151 12.79 2.02 2.20
CA ALA A 151 13.73 2.46 3.21
C ALA A 151 13.14 2.29 4.63
N ALA A 152 11.89 2.68 4.85
CA ALA A 152 11.19 2.48 6.12
C ALA A 152 11.07 1.00 6.48
N LEU A 153 10.78 0.13 5.51
CA LEU A 153 10.72 -1.31 5.70
C LEU A 153 12.09 -1.88 6.10
N LEU A 154 13.16 -1.45 5.43
CA LEU A 154 14.54 -1.85 5.78
C LEU A 154 14.92 -1.42 7.19
N VAL A 155 14.62 -0.17 7.57
CA VAL A 155 14.84 0.34 8.93
C VAL A 155 14.07 -0.50 9.94
N ALA A 156 12.78 -0.77 9.67
CA ALA A 156 11.95 -1.57 10.56
C ALA A 156 12.52 -2.98 10.79
N VAL A 157 12.95 -3.66 9.72
CA VAL A 157 13.55 -4.99 9.81
C VAL A 157 14.90 -4.97 10.52
N ALA A 158 15.75 -3.97 10.19
CA ALA A 158 17.07 -3.81 10.80
C ALA A 158 17.02 -3.58 12.33
N ILE A 159 15.95 -2.97 12.82
CA ILE A 159 15.70 -2.77 14.25
C ILE A 159 14.99 -3.99 14.85
N ALA A 160 13.90 -4.45 14.22
CA ALA A 160 13.00 -5.43 14.80
C ALA A 160 13.62 -6.83 14.93
N VAL A 161 14.37 -7.27 13.93
CA VAL A 161 14.92 -8.64 13.96
C VAL A 161 15.95 -8.80 15.06
N PRO A 162 16.99 -7.94 15.20
CA PRO A 162 17.93 -8.06 16.32
C PRO A 162 17.27 -7.93 17.69
N LEU A 163 16.42 -6.90 17.86
CA LEU A 163 15.78 -6.66 19.17
C LEU A 163 14.80 -7.78 19.54
N GLY A 164 14.02 -8.28 18.59
CA GLY A 164 13.09 -9.39 18.80
C GLY A 164 13.80 -10.70 19.13
N VAL A 165 14.92 -11.00 18.45
CA VAL A 165 15.76 -12.18 18.76
C VAL A 165 16.36 -12.07 20.16
N ILE A 166 16.91 -10.89 20.52
CA ILE A 166 17.48 -10.66 21.85
C ILE A 166 16.40 -10.83 22.93
N ALA A 167 15.23 -10.23 22.75
CA ALA A 167 14.11 -10.34 23.68
C ALA A 167 13.61 -11.79 23.80
N GLY A 168 13.39 -12.48 22.66
CA GLY A 168 12.93 -13.86 22.64
C GLY A 168 13.88 -14.86 23.28
N LYS A 169 15.18 -14.69 23.04
CA LYS A 169 16.24 -15.52 23.66
C LYS A 169 16.34 -15.32 25.17
N ASN A 170 16.12 -14.11 25.64
CA ASN A 170 16.22 -13.73 27.08
C ASN A 170 14.85 -13.63 27.75
N ARG A 171 13.91 -14.49 27.37
CA ARG A 171 12.52 -14.48 27.87
C ARG A 171 12.46 -14.39 29.40
N GLY A 172 11.66 -13.46 29.92
CA GLY A 172 11.41 -13.28 31.35
C GLY A 172 12.48 -12.51 32.10
N THR A 173 13.56 -12.07 31.45
CA THR A 173 14.59 -11.21 32.06
C THR A 173 14.20 -9.73 32.02
N LEU A 174 14.93 -8.89 32.79
CA LEU A 174 14.76 -7.42 32.73
C LEU A 174 14.99 -6.86 31.33
N LEU A 175 15.93 -7.45 30.57
CA LEU A 175 16.21 -7.05 29.18
C LEU A 175 15.02 -7.30 28.26
N ASP A 176 14.38 -8.45 28.38
CA ASP A 176 13.16 -8.77 27.63
C ASP A 176 12.02 -7.80 27.99
N ASN A 177 11.81 -7.55 29.26
CA ASN A 177 10.78 -6.64 29.74
C ASN A 177 11.04 -5.21 29.25
N SER A 178 12.27 -4.73 29.33
CA SER A 178 12.64 -3.40 28.86
C SER A 178 12.41 -3.20 27.37
N LEU A 179 12.84 -4.18 26.54
CA LEU A 179 12.61 -4.15 25.09
C LEU A 179 11.13 -4.23 24.73
N SER A 180 10.35 -5.01 25.49
CA SER A 180 8.90 -5.11 25.29
C SER A 180 8.17 -3.81 25.64
N VAL A 181 8.57 -3.14 26.72
CA VAL A 181 8.04 -1.83 27.11
C VAL A 181 8.42 -0.76 26.07
N THR A 182 9.69 -0.74 25.62
CA THR A 182 10.15 0.19 24.58
C THR A 182 9.38 -0.01 23.27
N ALA A 183 9.14 -1.26 22.89
CA ALA A 183 8.31 -1.56 21.72
C ALA A 183 6.85 -1.08 21.91
N LEU A 184 6.29 -1.21 23.11
CA LEU A 184 4.93 -0.72 23.39
C LEU A 184 4.84 0.80 23.26
N ILE A 185 5.84 1.52 23.81
CA ILE A 185 5.93 2.99 23.64
C ILE A 185 6.04 3.36 22.16
N GLY A 186 6.89 2.64 21.39
CA GLY A 186 7.08 2.89 19.96
C GLY A 186 5.80 2.72 19.12
N ILE A 187 4.94 1.74 19.47
CA ILE A 187 3.64 1.58 18.81
C ILE A 187 2.67 2.71 19.18
N SER A 188 2.75 3.21 20.41
CA SER A 188 1.82 4.22 20.93
C SER A 188 2.11 5.63 20.43
N LEU A 189 3.32 5.90 19.93
CA LEU A 189 3.71 7.22 19.43
C LEU A 189 3.28 7.40 17.96
N PRO A 190 2.40 8.36 17.66
CA PRO A 190 2.02 8.66 16.29
C PRO A 190 3.21 9.21 15.49
N SER A 191 3.31 8.83 14.19
CA SER A 191 4.39 9.29 13.31
C SER A 191 4.47 10.81 13.16
N PHE A 192 3.32 11.50 13.22
CA PHE A 192 3.27 12.97 13.18
C PHE A 192 3.83 13.65 14.42
N VAL A 193 4.07 12.93 15.51
CA VAL A 193 4.79 13.41 16.70
C VAL A 193 6.27 13.05 16.57
N VAL A 194 6.58 11.83 16.16
CA VAL A 194 7.96 11.34 16.03
C VAL A 194 8.74 12.13 14.97
N GLY A 195 8.13 12.40 13.82
CA GLY A 195 8.78 13.13 12.72
C GLY A 195 9.32 14.50 13.14
N PRO A 196 8.48 15.42 13.64
CA PRO A 196 8.94 16.74 14.12
C PRO A 196 9.97 16.65 15.25
N LEU A 197 9.87 15.67 16.15
CA LEU A 197 10.86 15.47 17.21
C LEU A 197 12.22 15.07 16.62
N LEU A 198 12.25 14.17 15.64
CA LEU A 198 13.50 13.79 14.95
C LEU A 198 14.08 14.97 14.17
N ILE A 199 13.26 15.77 13.49
CA ILE A 199 13.71 17.00 12.83
C ILE A 199 14.34 17.95 13.88
N TYR A 200 13.65 18.21 14.97
CA TYR A 200 14.15 19.12 16.01
C TYR A 200 15.49 18.65 16.57
N VAL A 201 15.61 17.38 16.93
CA VAL A 201 16.83 16.84 17.54
C VAL A 201 17.98 16.76 16.51
N PHE A 202 17.75 16.10 15.39
CA PHE A 202 18.84 15.73 14.48
C PHE A 202 19.12 16.75 13.38
N ALA A 203 18.11 17.48 12.93
CA ALA A 203 18.29 18.51 11.92
C ALA A 203 18.53 19.90 12.53
N VAL A 204 17.77 20.32 13.56
CA VAL A 204 17.88 21.67 14.11
C VAL A 204 18.94 21.75 15.20
N LYS A 205 18.92 20.83 16.19
CA LYS A 205 19.84 20.91 17.34
C LYS A 205 21.24 20.41 17.03
N PHE A 206 21.35 19.28 16.36
CA PHE A 206 22.65 18.67 16.00
C PHE A 206 23.15 19.02 14.60
N ASN A 207 22.28 19.50 13.74
CA ASN A 207 22.59 19.86 12.36
C ASN A 207 23.26 18.72 11.53
N TRP A 208 22.82 17.46 11.83
CA TRP A 208 23.37 16.27 11.17
C TRP A 208 22.67 15.95 9.84
N PHE A 209 21.42 16.33 9.70
CA PHE A 209 20.59 16.03 8.53
C PHE A 209 19.86 17.30 8.06
N SER A 210 19.47 17.32 6.79
CA SER A 210 18.54 18.30 6.27
C SER A 210 17.17 18.13 6.93
N PHE A 211 16.43 19.22 7.13
CA PHE A 211 15.12 19.17 7.76
C PHE A 211 14.00 18.86 6.77
N ALA A 212 14.22 19.02 5.44
CA ALA A 212 13.17 18.83 4.43
C ALA A 212 13.73 18.61 3.04
N GLY A 213 12.95 17.93 2.21
CA GLY A 213 13.22 17.75 0.79
C GLY A 213 13.92 16.44 0.44
N ARG A 214 14.47 16.38 -0.78
CA ARG A 214 15.20 15.23 -1.34
C ARG A 214 16.34 15.76 -2.22
N GLN A 215 17.27 16.43 -1.60
CA GLN A 215 18.43 17.00 -2.31
C GLN A 215 19.65 16.08 -2.22
N TYR A 216 19.81 15.42 -1.07
CA TYR A 216 20.92 14.52 -0.77
C TYR A 216 20.42 13.11 -0.48
N PRO A 217 21.27 12.07 -0.68
CA PRO A 217 20.89 10.68 -0.37
C PRO A 217 20.50 10.44 1.09
N GLU A 218 21.09 11.19 2.03
CA GLU A 218 20.81 11.12 3.48
C GLU A 218 19.46 11.70 3.89
N ASP A 219 18.83 12.51 3.06
CA ASP A 219 17.54 13.14 3.38
C ASP A 219 16.42 12.12 3.60
N ILE A 220 16.59 10.89 3.11
CA ILE A 220 15.65 9.78 3.31
C ILE A 220 15.70 9.20 4.74
N ILE A 221 16.78 9.43 5.50
CA ILE A 221 17.04 8.75 6.78
C ILE A 221 15.96 9.11 7.81
N LEU A 222 15.73 10.39 8.06
CA LEU A 222 14.76 10.83 9.08
C LEU A 222 13.32 10.40 8.73
N PRO A 223 12.82 10.61 7.49
CA PRO A 223 11.51 10.10 7.08
C PRO A 223 11.40 8.56 7.21
N ALA A 224 12.44 7.82 6.78
CA ALA A 224 12.44 6.37 6.85
C ALA A 224 12.46 5.85 8.30
N VAL A 225 13.23 6.50 9.18
CA VAL A 225 13.24 6.18 10.61
C VAL A 225 11.89 6.50 11.25
N THR A 226 11.26 7.62 10.88
CA THR A 226 9.92 8.00 11.40
C THR A 226 8.88 6.93 11.09
N LEU A 227 8.80 6.47 9.85
CA LEU A 227 7.87 5.42 9.43
C LEU A 227 8.28 4.05 9.97
N GLY A 228 9.57 3.73 9.88
CA GLY A 228 10.12 2.45 10.27
C GLY A 228 10.09 2.20 11.78
N ALA A 229 10.15 3.24 12.61
CA ALA A 229 10.13 3.10 14.07
C ALA A 229 8.84 2.46 14.59
N ALA A 230 7.67 2.97 14.18
CA ALA A 230 6.38 2.41 14.58
C ALA A 230 6.23 0.94 14.09
N LEU A 231 6.65 0.67 12.85
CA LEU A 231 6.62 -0.66 12.29
C LEU A 231 7.61 -1.61 12.99
N SER A 232 8.81 -1.12 13.35
CA SER A 232 9.82 -1.91 14.05
C SER A 232 9.32 -2.39 15.40
N ALA A 233 8.57 -1.58 16.11
CA ALA A 233 8.00 -1.92 17.39
C ALA A 233 6.98 -3.09 17.30
N LEU A 234 6.10 -3.06 16.29
CA LEU A 234 5.18 -4.17 16.00
C LEU A 234 5.95 -5.45 15.66
N LEU A 235 6.91 -5.34 14.73
CA LEU A 235 7.68 -6.48 14.26
C LEU A 235 8.58 -7.08 15.35
N THR A 236 9.15 -6.25 16.24
CA THR A 236 9.96 -6.72 17.38
C THR A 236 9.16 -7.68 18.25
N ARG A 237 7.91 -7.33 18.56
CA ARG A 237 7.02 -8.22 19.34
C ARG A 237 6.71 -9.52 18.61
N MET A 238 6.50 -9.46 17.30
CA MET A 238 6.25 -10.65 16.50
C MET A 238 7.47 -11.55 16.41
N VAL A 239 8.65 -11.00 16.11
CA VAL A 239 9.91 -11.75 16.09
C VAL A 239 10.17 -12.39 17.44
N ARG A 240 9.98 -11.64 18.55
CA ARG A 240 10.10 -12.16 19.91
C ARG A 240 9.20 -13.38 20.14
N SER A 241 7.90 -13.27 19.82
CA SER A 241 6.93 -14.35 20.01
C SER A 241 7.30 -15.58 19.18
N SER A 242 7.61 -15.38 17.89
CA SER A 242 8.02 -16.47 17.00
C SER A 242 9.32 -17.15 17.44
N VAL A 243 10.30 -16.38 17.93
CA VAL A 243 11.55 -16.95 18.46
C VAL A 243 11.28 -17.79 19.72
N ILE A 244 10.42 -17.34 20.64
CA ILE A 244 10.05 -18.09 21.83
C ILE A 244 9.37 -19.41 21.46
N GLU A 245 8.43 -19.38 20.53
CA GLU A 245 7.70 -20.55 20.05
C GLU A 245 8.64 -21.57 19.39
N GLU A 246 9.42 -21.12 18.43
CA GLU A 246 10.35 -21.98 17.69
C GLU A 246 11.47 -22.57 18.57
N MET A 247 11.91 -21.85 19.62
CA MET A 247 12.89 -22.38 20.56
C MET A 247 12.39 -23.56 21.39
N GLY A 248 11.06 -23.76 21.48
CA GLY A 248 10.41 -24.90 22.14
C GLY A 248 10.33 -26.17 21.29
N GLU A 249 10.54 -26.06 19.98
CA GLU A 249 10.34 -27.13 19.01
C GLU A 249 11.38 -28.28 19.12
N ASP A 250 10.95 -29.50 18.77
CA ASP A 250 11.79 -30.70 18.89
C ASP A 250 13.02 -30.70 17.99
N TYR A 251 12.96 -30.07 16.82
CA TYR A 251 14.10 -29.94 15.95
C TYR A 251 15.20 -29.06 16.54
N VAL A 252 14.83 -28.08 17.40
CA VAL A 252 15.79 -27.24 18.14
C VAL A 252 16.47 -28.04 19.22
N ARG A 253 15.73 -28.89 19.96
CA ARG A 253 16.32 -29.84 20.95
C ARG A 253 17.27 -30.78 20.27
N THR A 254 16.92 -31.33 19.10
CA THR A 254 17.79 -32.19 18.30
C THR A 254 19.07 -31.47 17.85
N ALA A 255 18.97 -30.20 17.42
CA ALA A 255 20.13 -29.42 17.02
C ALA A 255 21.09 -29.18 18.19
N ARG A 256 20.58 -28.92 19.39
CA ARG A 256 21.40 -28.81 20.64
C ARG A 256 22.02 -30.14 21.02
N ALA A 257 21.27 -31.24 20.93
CA ALA A 257 21.82 -32.61 21.22
C ALA A 257 22.94 -33.00 20.26
N LYS A 258 22.96 -32.48 19.01
CA LYS A 258 24.07 -32.63 18.06
C LYS A 258 25.29 -31.74 18.35
N GLY A 259 25.28 -30.99 19.43
CA GLY A 259 26.43 -30.16 19.86
C GLY A 259 26.58 -28.85 19.09
N LEU A 260 25.52 -28.37 18.39
CA LEU A 260 25.58 -27.09 17.71
C LEU A 260 25.61 -25.94 18.73
N SER A 261 26.44 -24.93 18.45
CA SER A 261 26.51 -23.72 19.28
C SER A 261 25.16 -22.97 19.26
N GLU A 262 24.77 -22.38 20.39
CA GLU A 262 23.52 -21.69 20.56
C GLU A 262 23.30 -20.59 19.50
N ARG A 263 24.38 -19.91 19.07
CA ARG A 263 24.34 -18.95 17.98
C ARG A 263 23.90 -19.59 16.65
N LYS A 264 24.42 -20.79 16.32
CA LYS A 264 24.00 -21.50 15.10
C LYS A 264 22.56 -22.00 15.21
N VAL A 265 22.16 -22.48 16.40
CA VAL A 265 20.77 -22.90 16.66
C VAL A 265 19.82 -21.76 16.43
N VAL A 266 20.04 -20.59 17.02
CA VAL A 266 19.15 -19.43 16.92
C VAL A 266 19.13 -18.89 15.49
N TYR A 267 20.26 -18.51 14.91
CA TYR A 267 20.27 -17.79 13.63
C TYR A 267 20.04 -18.70 12.41
N LYS A 268 20.39 -19.98 12.46
CA LYS A 268 20.26 -20.90 11.32
C LYS A 268 18.98 -21.73 11.36
N HIS A 269 18.51 -22.11 12.55
CA HIS A 269 17.36 -23.00 12.70
C HIS A 269 16.11 -22.27 13.20
N VAL A 270 16.17 -21.57 14.32
CA VAL A 270 15.02 -20.87 14.90
C VAL A 270 14.58 -19.70 14.03
N LEU A 271 15.52 -18.81 13.69
CA LEU A 271 15.16 -17.57 12.97
C LEU A 271 14.63 -17.84 11.56
N LYS A 272 15.14 -18.85 10.89
CA LYS A 272 14.68 -19.22 9.53
C LYS A 272 13.20 -19.55 9.51
N ASN A 273 12.69 -20.28 10.47
CA ASN A 273 11.29 -20.66 10.56
C ASN A 273 10.46 -19.57 11.24
N GLY A 274 10.97 -18.98 12.31
CA GLY A 274 10.30 -17.91 13.06
C GLY A 274 10.09 -16.61 12.28
N LEU A 275 10.81 -16.39 11.17
CA LEU A 275 10.58 -15.21 10.31
C LEU A 275 9.43 -15.40 9.31
N ILE A 276 8.88 -16.60 9.10
CA ILE A 276 7.80 -16.84 8.14
C ILE A 276 6.58 -15.93 8.43
N PRO A 277 6.03 -15.88 9.66
CA PRO A 277 4.93 -14.98 9.99
C PRO A 277 5.32 -13.49 9.85
N VAL A 278 6.58 -13.17 10.18
CA VAL A 278 7.09 -11.79 10.10
C VAL A 278 7.14 -11.29 8.66
N VAL A 279 7.61 -12.12 7.71
CA VAL A 279 7.64 -11.77 6.28
C VAL A 279 6.22 -11.53 5.74
N THR A 280 5.24 -12.30 6.21
CA THR A 280 3.84 -12.10 5.84
C THR A 280 3.34 -10.72 6.25
N VAL A 281 3.60 -10.33 7.50
CA VAL A 281 3.19 -9.02 8.00
C VAL A 281 3.97 -7.89 7.33
N LEU A 282 5.27 -8.09 7.05
CA LEU A 282 6.07 -7.12 6.28
C LEU A 282 5.45 -6.82 4.92
N GLY A 283 4.97 -7.84 4.22
CA GLY A 283 4.32 -7.64 2.93
C GLY A 283 3.02 -6.85 3.04
N LEU A 284 2.16 -7.15 4.03
CA LEU A 284 0.94 -6.38 4.30
C LEU A 284 1.28 -4.93 4.68
N GLN A 285 2.32 -4.73 5.48
CA GLN A 285 2.77 -3.40 5.89
C GLN A 285 3.36 -2.59 4.72
N LEU A 286 3.95 -3.24 3.72
CA LEU A 286 4.38 -2.54 2.51
C LEU A 286 3.21 -1.83 1.83
N GLY A 287 2.06 -2.50 1.68
CA GLY A 287 0.86 -1.87 1.15
C GLY A 287 0.40 -0.66 1.99
N VAL A 288 0.40 -0.82 3.32
CA VAL A 288 0.05 0.27 4.26
C VAL A 288 1.04 1.43 4.15
N LEU A 289 2.35 1.17 4.06
CA LEU A 289 3.36 2.21 3.90
C LEU A 289 3.20 2.98 2.59
N LEU A 290 2.92 2.29 1.49
CA LEU A 290 2.69 2.91 0.19
C LEU A 290 1.41 3.77 0.15
N ALA A 291 0.39 3.41 0.95
CA ALA A 291 -0.82 4.21 1.10
C ALA A 291 -0.71 5.27 2.21
N GLY A 292 0.07 5.02 3.25
CA GLY A 292 0.09 5.78 4.50
C GLY A 292 1.30 6.71 4.70
N ALA A 293 2.25 6.74 3.77
CA ALA A 293 3.40 7.66 3.85
C ALA A 293 3.04 9.14 3.73
N ILE A 294 1.77 9.45 3.39
CA ILE A 294 1.25 10.80 3.08
C ILE A 294 1.64 11.83 4.15
N VAL A 295 1.37 11.51 5.43
CA VAL A 295 1.65 12.43 6.56
C VAL A 295 3.15 12.66 6.72
N THR A 296 3.95 11.60 6.60
CA THR A 296 5.41 11.69 6.71
C THR A 296 6.01 12.44 5.52
N GLU A 297 5.53 12.20 4.31
CA GLU A 297 5.92 12.96 3.12
C GLU A 297 5.65 14.45 3.31
N LYS A 298 4.50 14.80 3.90
CA LYS A 298 4.15 16.20 4.20
C LYS A 298 5.07 16.82 5.26
N ILE A 299 5.34 16.10 6.36
CA ILE A 299 6.19 16.59 7.45
C ILE A 299 7.60 16.90 6.97
N PHE A 300 8.18 15.99 6.17
CA PHE A 300 9.55 16.10 5.67
C PHE A 300 9.64 16.80 4.31
N ASN A 301 8.53 17.31 3.77
CA ASN A 301 8.45 17.84 2.41
C ASN A 301 9.09 16.89 1.38
N TRP A 302 8.88 15.58 1.58
CA TRP A 302 9.40 14.54 0.69
C TRP A 302 8.57 14.48 -0.59
N PRO A 303 9.18 14.61 -1.78
CA PRO A 303 8.45 14.80 -3.04
C PRO A 303 7.78 13.53 -3.56
N GLY A 304 6.92 12.92 -2.77
CA GLY A 304 6.17 11.71 -3.10
C GLY A 304 4.73 11.97 -3.54
N LEU A 305 3.96 10.88 -3.72
CA LEU A 305 2.54 10.92 -4.11
C LEU A 305 1.64 11.54 -3.05
N GLY A 306 1.94 11.31 -1.77
CA GLY A 306 1.14 11.86 -0.67
C GLY A 306 1.27 13.38 -0.61
N LEU A 307 2.50 13.90 -0.79
CA LEU A 307 2.71 15.34 -0.86
C LEU A 307 2.00 15.93 -2.08
N LEU A 308 2.09 15.28 -3.25
CA LEU A 308 1.39 15.69 -4.47
C LEU A 308 -0.12 15.72 -4.26
N LEU A 309 -0.68 14.68 -3.62
CA LEU A 309 -2.12 14.60 -3.32
C LEU A 309 -2.58 15.73 -2.41
N ILE A 310 -1.85 16.02 -1.32
CA ILE A 310 -2.26 17.05 -0.36
C ILE A 310 -2.03 18.45 -0.92
N ASP A 311 -0.80 18.76 -1.35
CA ASP A 311 -0.40 20.13 -1.66
C ASP A 311 -0.88 20.60 -3.02
N ASP A 312 -0.75 19.76 -4.04
CA ASP A 312 -1.14 20.12 -5.40
C ASP A 312 -2.58 19.71 -5.71
N GLY A 313 -3.04 18.59 -5.13
CA GLY A 313 -4.40 18.10 -5.32
C GLY A 313 -5.42 18.79 -4.40
N ILE A 314 -5.45 18.42 -3.13
CA ILE A 314 -6.51 18.83 -2.20
C ILE A 314 -6.44 20.32 -1.87
N SER A 315 -5.25 20.81 -1.43
CA SER A 315 -5.10 22.20 -1.00
C SER A 315 -5.35 23.22 -2.12
N LYS A 316 -5.06 22.84 -3.36
CA LYS A 316 -5.26 23.69 -4.54
C LYS A 316 -6.53 23.36 -5.32
N ARG A 317 -7.38 22.47 -4.82
CA ARG A 317 -8.64 22.02 -5.44
C ARG A 317 -8.49 21.47 -6.86
N ASP A 318 -7.35 20.86 -7.16
CA ASP A 318 -7.14 20.14 -8.43
C ASP A 318 -7.75 18.75 -8.34
N TYR A 319 -9.06 18.67 -8.50
CA TYR A 319 -9.82 17.44 -8.30
C TYR A 319 -9.45 16.33 -9.27
N ARG A 320 -9.02 16.69 -10.49
CA ARG A 320 -8.54 15.68 -11.47
C ARG A 320 -7.26 15.01 -10.97
N LEU A 321 -6.34 15.80 -10.39
CA LEU A 321 -5.12 15.29 -9.77
C LEU A 321 -5.44 14.43 -8.55
N VAL A 322 -6.40 14.83 -7.70
CA VAL A 322 -6.86 14.04 -6.55
C VAL A 322 -7.37 12.67 -7.00
N GLN A 323 -8.26 12.63 -7.99
CA GLN A 323 -8.80 11.38 -8.53
C GLN A 323 -7.71 10.45 -9.04
N GLY A 324 -6.75 10.99 -9.82
CA GLY A 324 -5.62 10.24 -10.35
C GLY A 324 -4.70 9.70 -9.25
N CYS A 325 -4.33 10.51 -8.26
CA CYS A 325 -3.49 10.09 -7.14
C CYS A 325 -4.15 8.98 -6.33
N VAL A 326 -5.42 9.13 -5.95
CA VAL A 326 -6.15 8.14 -5.15
C VAL A 326 -6.32 6.83 -5.94
N LEU A 327 -6.59 6.90 -7.24
CA LEU A 327 -6.65 5.71 -8.11
C LEU A 327 -5.31 4.96 -8.11
N VAL A 328 -4.19 5.65 -8.34
CA VAL A 328 -2.86 5.01 -8.39
C VAL A 328 -2.45 4.45 -7.04
N ILE A 329 -2.71 5.18 -5.94
CA ILE A 329 -2.45 4.69 -4.57
C ILE A 329 -3.25 3.40 -4.32
N SER A 330 -4.53 3.38 -4.70
CA SER A 330 -5.40 2.19 -4.51
C SER A 330 -4.93 0.99 -5.31
N ILE A 331 -4.56 1.20 -6.58
CA ILE A 331 -4.00 0.13 -7.43
C ILE A 331 -2.69 -0.39 -6.85
N THR A 332 -1.81 0.51 -6.40
CA THR A 332 -0.53 0.15 -5.77
C THR A 332 -0.74 -0.68 -4.51
N TYR A 333 -1.69 -0.30 -3.65
CA TYR A 333 -2.04 -1.05 -2.46
C TYR A 333 -2.51 -2.48 -2.78
N ILE A 334 -3.38 -2.63 -3.79
CA ILE A 334 -3.89 -3.94 -4.21
C ILE A 334 -2.78 -4.80 -4.80
N ILE A 335 -1.91 -4.20 -5.63
CA ILE A 335 -0.75 -4.91 -6.21
C ILE A 335 0.20 -5.37 -5.10
N ALA A 336 0.54 -4.50 -4.15
CA ALA A 336 1.40 -4.84 -3.02
C ALA A 336 0.84 -5.99 -2.19
N ASN A 337 -0.45 -5.97 -1.85
CA ASN A 337 -1.11 -7.05 -1.13
C ASN A 337 -1.15 -8.36 -1.95
N THR A 338 -1.42 -8.27 -3.25
CA THR A 338 -1.43 -9.46 -4.13
C THR A 338 -0.03 -10.09 -4.24
N LEU A 339 1.01 -9.27 -4.37
CA LEU A 339 2.39 -9.75 -4.36
C LEU A 339 2.76 -10.40 -3.01
N THR A 340 2.32 -9.80 -1.91
CA THR A 340 2.49 -10.37 -0.56
C THR A 340 1.85 -11.74 -0.43
N ASP A 341 0.62 -11.91 -0.90
CA ASP A 341 -0.06 -13.20 -0.91
C ASP A 341 0.69 -14.24 -1.76
N MET A 342 1.31 -13.81 -2.87
CA MET A 342 2.11 -14.72 -3.70
C MET A 342 3.39 -15.15 -2.99
N VAL A 343 4.09 -14.22 -2.35
CA VAL A 343 5.30 -14.50 -1.56
C VAL A 343 4.96 -15.42 -0.38
N TYR A 344 3.87 -15.16 0.32
CA TYR A 344 3.40 -15.99 1.42
C TYR A 344 3.14 -17.44 1.00
N ARG A 345 2.44 -17.65 -0.12
CA ARG A 345 2.19 -19.01 -0.66
C ARG A 345 3.47 -19.72 -1.12
N TRP A 346 4.51 -18.97 -1.45
CA TRP A 346 5.81 -19.52 -1.79
C TRP A 346 6.62 -19.91 -0.56
N LEU A 347 6.52 -19.14 0.53
CA LEU A 347 7.23 -19.37 1.78
C LEU A 347 6.60 -20.48 2.62
N ASP A 348 5.26 -20.56 2.66
CA ASP A 348 4.54 -21.60 3.39
C ASP A 348 3.73 -22.51 2.44
N PRO A 349 4.30 -23.64 2.00
CA PRO A 349 3.63 -24.58 1.13
C PRO A 349 2.47 -25.34 1.81
N ARG A 350 2.35 -25.29 3.14
CA ARG A 350 1.28 -25.97 3.89
C ARG A 350 -0.09 -25.39 3.63
N ILE A 351 -0.17 -24.10 3.29
CA ILE A 351 -1.43 -23.39 2.98
C ILE A 351 -2.01 -23.77 1.61
N ARG A 352 -1.28 -24.51 0.79
CA ARG A 352 -1.79 -24.98 -0.51
C ARG A 352 -2.79 -26.13 -0.42
N LEU A 353 -3.04 -26.63 0.78
CA LEU A 353 -3.86 -27.84 1.01
C LEU A 353 -5.19 -27.58 1.70
N SER A 354 -5.53 -26.32 1.99
CA SER A 354 -6.84 -25.93 2.56
C SER A 354 -7.74 -25.19 1.58
#